data_3e93559ce1a47d302b8e4742fb6f1e7e
#
_entry.id   3e93559ce1a47d302b8e4742fb6f1e7e
#
_cell.length_a   1.000
_cell.length_b   1.000
_cell.length_c   1.000
_cell.angle_alpha   90.00
_cell.angle_beta   90.00
_cell.angle_gamma   90.00
#
_symmetry.space_group_name_H-M   'P 1'
#
loop_
_entity.id
_entity.type
_entity.pdbx_description
1 polymer ?
#
loop_
_entity_poly.entity_id
_entity_poly.type
_entity_poly.pdbx_seq_one_letter_code
_entity_poly.pdbx_strand_id
1 'polypeptide(L)'
;MSPRPGEVWLADLGMAAKIRPVVVVSRYDEDPPRVLVLYVPLTSEDRGSEYEVAMPKLPFLRLEGVANVQGIGSLPVKRLERRLGVLPTEVMERIKKALRFALDLD
;
A
#
# COMPACT_ATOMS: atom_id res chain seq x y z
N MET A 1 10.82 -13.84 4.14
CA MET A 1 9.96 -13.18 3.15
C MET A 1 10.36 -11.72 3.01
N SER A 2 10.55 -11.26 1.78
CA SER A 2 10.98 -9.89 1.50
C SER A 2 10.02 -9.25 0.51
N PRO A 3 8.97 -8.58 1.01
CA PRO A 3 7.98 -7.93 0.14
C PRO A 3 8.63 -6.87 -0.74
N ARG A 4 8.07 -6.66 -1.94
CA ARG A 4 8.58 -5.70 -2.92
C ARG A 4 7.59 -4.55 -3.10
N PRO A 5 8.08 -3.34 -3.37
CA PRO A 5 7.18 -2.22 -3.62
C PRO A 5 6.26 -2.53 -4.81
N GLY A 6 5.00 -2.14 -4.67
CA GLY A 6 3.95 -2.42 -5.65
C GLY A 6 3.17 -3.68 -5.38
N GLU A 7 3.66 -4.56 -4.52
CA GLU A 7 2.87 -5.74 -4.13
C GLU A 7 1.69 -5.31 -3.27
N VAL A 8 0.54 -5.94 -3.55
CA VAL A 8 -0.67 -5.76 -2.76
C VAL A 8 -0.85 -7.00 -1.89
N TRP A 9 -1.03 -6.77 -0.60
CA TRP A 9 -1.17 -7.82 0.40
C TRP A 9 -2.41 -7.59 1.24
N LEU A 10 -3.04 -8.66 1.69
CA LEU A 10 -3.93 -8.57 2.85
C LEU A 10 -3.05 -8.49 4.09
N ALA A 11 -3.33 -7.51 4.95
CA ALA A 11 -2.53 -7.26 6.13
C ALA A 11 -3.42 -7.13 7.36
N ASP A 12 -2.92 -7.64 8.48
CA ASP A 12 -3.55 -7.45 9.78
C ASP A 12 -3.07 -6.13 10.37
N LEU A 13 -3.94 -5.14 10.37
CA LEU A 13 -3.62 -3.80 10.87
C LEU A 13 -3.88 -3.66 12.37
N GLY A 14 -4.36 -4.72 13.03
CA GLY A 14 -4.56 -4.73 14.47
C GLY A 14 -5.74 -3.90 14.97
N MET A 15 -6.66 -3.53 14.09
CA MET A 15 -7.83 -2.70 14.43
C MET A 15 -9.11 -3.53 14.36
N ALA A 16 -10.24 -2.91 14.66
CA ALA A 16 -11.55 -3.57 14.61
C ALA A 16 -11.85 -4.17 13.24
N ALA A 17 -11.47 -3.50 12.16
CA ALA A 17 -11.56 -4.03 10.80
C ALA A 17 -10.17 -4.52 10.38
N LYS A 18 -9.75 -5.62 10.95
CA LYS A 18 -8.36 -6.07 11.06
C LYS A 18 -7.64 -6.33 9.76
N ILE A 19 -8.28 -7.03 8.83
CA ILE A 19 -7.63 -7.49 7.60
C ILE A 19 -8.01 -6.54 6.48
N ARG A 20 -7.02 -5.89 5.89
CA ARG A 20 -7.23 -4.90 4.84
C ARG A 20 -6.20 -5.08 3.74
N PRO A 21 -6.57 -4.77 2.49
CA PRO A 21 -5.58 -4.72 1.43
C PRO A 21 -4.71 -3.48 1.58
N VAL A 22 -3.41 -3.69 1.42
CA VAL A 22 -2.41 -2.61 1.47
C VAL A 22 -1.44 -2.77 0.32
N VAL A 23 -0.85 -1.65 -0.10
CA VAL A 23 0.24 -1.65 -1.09
C VAL A 23 1.55 -1.46 -0.34
N VAL A 24 2.50 -2.35 -0.58
CA VAL A 24 3.86 -2.19 -0.07
C VAL A 24 4.53 -1.07 -0.86
N VAL A 25 5.09 -0.09 -0.16
CA VAL A 25 5.77 1.04 -0.78
C VAL A 25 7.24 1.15 -0.37
N SER A 26 7.68 0.37 0.62
CA SER A 26 9.08 0.35 1.03
C SER A 26 9.93 -0.40 0.00
N ARG A 27 11.22 -0.03 -0.05
CA ARG A 27 12.15 -0.70 -0.96
C ARG A 27 12.32 -2.15 -0.56
N TYR A 28 12.64 -2.99 -1.54
CA TYR A 28 13.04 -4.36 -1.29
C TYR A 28 14.36 -4.37 -0.52
N ASP A 29 14.41 -5.11 0.59
CA ASP A 29 15.60 -5.27 1.39
C ASP A 29 15.56 -6.66 2.02
N GLU A 30 16.58 -7.47 1.76
CA GLU A 30 16.64 -8.83 2.28
C GLU A 30 16.97 -8.87 3.76
N ASP A 31 17.65 -7.85 4.26
CA ASP A 31 18.15 -7.83 5.65
C ASP A 31 18.03 -6.42 6.23
N PRO A 32 16.81 -5.90 6.42
CA PRO A 32 16.63 -4.57 6.97
C PRO A 32 16.96 -4.58 8.47
N PRO A 33 17.38 -3.42 9.01
CA PRO A 33 17.69 -3.33 10.45
C PRO A 33 16.49 -3.62 11.34
N ARG A 34 15.28 -3.40 10.82
CA ARG A 34 14.04 -3.81 11.47
C ARG A 34 13.18 -4.52 10.43
N VAL A 35 12.53 -5.62 10.83
CA VAL A 35 11.75 -6.45 9.91
C VAL A 35 10.35 -5.82 9.75
N LEU A 36 10.33 -4.66 9.11
CA LEU A 36 9.13 -3.86 8.88
C LEU A 36 8.97 -3.56 7.40
N VAL A 37 7.72 -3.30 7.00
CA VAL A 37 7.41 -2.74 5.69
C VAL A 37 6.67 -1.44 5.87
N LEU A 38 6.83 -0.53 4.91
CA LEU A 38 5.99 0.66 4.79
C LEU A 38 4.88 0.34 3.82
N TYR A 39 3.67 0.74 4.15
CA TYR A 39 2.49 0.43 3.35
C TYR A 39 1.58 1.64 3.20
N VAL A 40 0.76 1.60 2.16
CA VAL A 40 -0.33 2.54 1.94
C VAL A 40 -1.62 1.72 1.91
N PRO A 41 -2.62 2.05 2.73
CA PRO A 41 -3.87 1.30 2.74
C PRO A 41 -4.71 1.59 1.51
N LEU A 42 -5.46 0.58 1.08
CA LEU A 42 -6.49 0.72 0.06
C LEU A 42 -7.83 0.85 0.78
N THR A 43 -8.67 1.78 0.31
CA THR A 43 -9.98 2.03 0.89
C THR A 43 -11.00 2.28 -0.19
N SER A 44 -12.26 1.89 0.06
CA SER A 44 -13.36 2.22 -0.83
C SER A 44 -13.80 3.68 -0.72
N GLU A 45 -13.35 4.38 0.32
CA GLU A 45 -13.76 5.76 0.58
C GLU A 45 -12.86 6.73 -0.18
N ASP A 46 -13.37 7.25 -1.30
CA ASP A 46 -12.64 8.21 -2.14
C ASP A 46 -13.19 9.62 -1.88
N ARG A 47 -12.32 10.51 -1.41
CA ARG A 47 -12.68 11.90 -1.13
C ARG A 47 -12.19 12.87 -2.21
N GLY A 48 -11.62 12.34 -3.30
CA GLY A 48 -11.21 13.14 -4.46
C GLY A 48 -10.06 14.07 -4.21
N SER A 49 -9.11 13.69 -3.35
CA SER A 49 -7.99 14.56 -2.99
C SER A 49 -6.69 14.13 -3.68
N GLU A 50 -5.67 14.99 -3.58
CA GLU A 50 -4.33 14.67 -4.10
C GLU A 50 -3.62 13.59 -3.28
N TYR A 51 -4.16 13.24 -2.12
CA TYR A 51 -3.64 12.15 -1.30
C TYR A 51 -4.14 10.79 -1.75
N GLU A 52 -4.99 10.75 -2.75
CA GLU A 52 -5.68 9.51 -3.13
C GLU A 52 -5.42 9.17 -4.59
N VAL A 53 -5.12 7.91 -4.84
CA VAL A 53 -4.86 7.38 -6.18
C VAL A 53 -5.88 6.32 -6.50
N ALA A 54 -6.69 6.56 -7.55
CA ALA A 54 -7.72 5.61 -7.93
C ALA A 54 -7.11 4.28 -8.37
N MET A 55 -7.71 3.18 -7.89
CA MET A 55 -7.30 1.84 -8.29
C MET A 55 -8.03 1.43 -9.55
N PRO A 56 -7.32 0.90 -10.55
CA PRO A 56 -7.98 0.31 -11.71
C PRO A 56 -8.63 -1.01 -11.32
N LYS A 57 -9.46 -1.55 -12.21
CA LYS A 57 -9.96 -2.91 -12.04
C LYS A 57 -8.81 -3.88 -12.20
N LEU A 58 -8.61 -4.72 -11.19
CA LEU A 58 -7.54 -5.70 -11.17
C LEU A 58 -8.15 -7.06 -10.80
N PRO A 59 -7.72 -8.14 -11.47
CA PRO A 59 -8.34 -9.46 -11.23
C PRO A 59 -8.18 -9.97 -9.81
N PHE A 60 -7.13 -9.53 -9.11
CA PHE A 60 -6.85 -9.96 -7.74
C PHE A 60 -7.44 -9.03 -6.68
N LEU A 61 -8.07 -7.91 -7.07
CA LEU A 61 -8.54 -6.91 -6.11
C LEU A 61 -10.02 -6.62 -6.39
N ARG A 62 -10.85 -6.95 -5.41
CA ARG A 62 -12.31 -6.73 -5.53
C ARG A 62 -12.75 -5.34 -5.05
N LEU A 63 -11.82 -4.60 -4.47
CA LEU A 63 -12.09 -3.28 -3.95
C LEU A 63 -12.08 -2.26 -5.09
N GLU A 64 -13.18 -1.54 -5.27
CA GLU A 64 -13.19 -0.33 -6.08
C GLU A 64 -12.96 0.84 -5.13
N GLY A 65 -11.84 1.54 -5.31
CA GLY A 65 -11.50 2.62 -4.39
C GLY A 65 -10.15 3.21 -4.70
N VAL A 66 -9.46 3.63 -3.66
CA VAL A 66 -8.24 4.41 -3.78
C VAL A 66 -7.14 3.89 -2.86
N ALA A 67 -5.90 4.18 -3.24
CA ALA A 67 -4.77 4.12 -2.32
C ALA A 67 -4.70 5.46 -1.60
N ASN A 68 -4.84 5.44 -0.28
CA ASN A 68 -4.83 6.65 0.53
C ASN A 68 -3.45 6.85 1.16
N VAL A 69 -2.63 7.75 0.59
CA VAL A 69 -1.27 7.94 1.07
C VAL A 69 -1.20 8.67 2.41
N GLN A 70 -2.27 9.35 2.84
CA GLN A 70 -2.30 9.91 4.20
C GLN A 70 -2.30 8.82 5.26
N GLY A 71 -2.71 7.61 4.90
CA GLY A 71 -2.72 6.48 5.81
C GLY A 71 -1.40 5.70 5.83
N ILE A 72 -0.34 6.22 5.22
CA ILE A 72 0.95 5.53 5.21
C ILE A 72 1.36 5.12 6.61
N GLY A 73 1.83 3.90 6.75
CA GLY A 73 2.27 3.39 8.04
C GLY A 73 3.32 2.33 7.87
N SER A 74 3.76 1.79 8.99
CA SER A 74 4.66 0.65 8.99
C SER A 74 4.06 -0.48 9.81
N LEU A 75 4.41 -1.72 9.45
CA LEU A 75 3.99 -2.87 10.22
C LEU A 75 5.03 -3.98 10.09
N PRO A 76 5.07 -4.90 11.07
CA PRO A 76 5.93 -6.07 10.96
C PRO A 76 5.55 -6.90 9.74
N VAL A 77 6.56 -7.40 9.03
CA VAL A 77 6.35 -8.24 7.85
C VAL A 77 5.44 -9.43 8.16
N LYS A 78 5.53 -9.98 9.35
CA LYS A 78 4.70 -11.13 9.76
C LYS A 78 3.20 -10.84 9.77
N ARG A 79 2.80 -9.56 9.74
CA ARG A 79 1.38 -9.18 9.65
C ARG A 79 0.86 -9.14 8.23
N LEU A 80 1.72 -9.32 7.24
CA LEU A 80 1.29 -9.54 5.86
C LEU A 80 0.80 -10.97 5.75
N GLU A 81 -0.48 -11.15 5.46
CA GLU A 81 -1.13 -12.46 5.51
C GLU A 81 -1.12 -13.18 4.18
N ARG A 82 -1.46 -12.48 3.11
CA ARG A 82 -1.52 -13.10 1.79
C ARG A 82 -1.22 -12.07 0.71
N ARG A 83 -0.31 -12.42 -0.18
CA ARG A 83 -0.02 -11.63 -1.37
C ARG A 83 -1.16 -11.80 -2.37
N LEU A 84 -1.73 -10.68 -2.82
CA LEU A 84 -2.82 -10.68 -3.78
C LEU A 84 -2.32 -10.50 -5.21
N GLY A 85 -1.33 -9.66 -5.43
CA GLY A 85 -0.80 -9.38 -6.75
C GLY A 85 0.14 -8.20 -6.74
N VAL A 86 0.41 -7.66 -7.92
CA VAL A 86 1.33 -6.52 -8.11
C VAL A 86 0.61 -5.45 -8.92
N LEU A 87 0.70 -4.19 -8.48
CA LEU A 87 0.10 -3.08 -9.20
C LEU A 87 0.85 -2.80 -10.50
N PRO A 88 0.13 -2.33 -11.53
CA PRO A 88 0.80 -1.83 -12.74
C PRO A 88 1.77 -0.69 -12.41
N THR A 89 2.85 -0.60 -13.19
CA THR A 89 3.88 0.42 -12.98
C THR A 89 3.32 1.83 -12.95
N GLU A 90 2.39 2.15 -13.86
CA GLU A 90 1.80 3.49 -13.91
C GLU A 90 1.00 3.84 -12.68
N VAL A 91 0.36 2.85 -12.03
CA VAL A 91 -0.35 3.07 -10.77
C VAL A 91 0.65 3.37 -9.66
N MET A 92 1.75 2.59 -9.60
CA MET A 92 2.81 2.83 -8.63
C MET A 92 3.45 4.20 -8.81
N GLU A 93 3.64 4.65 -10.06
CA GLU A 93 4.18 5.98 -10.30
C GLU A 93 3.26 7.08 -9.75
N ARG A 94 1.94 6.89 -9.88
CA ARG A 94 0.98 7.82 -9.30
C ARG A 94 0.99 7.80 -7.78
N ILE A 95 1.15 6.61 -7.19
CA ILE A 95 1.26 6.49 -5.72
C ILE A 95 2.54 7.18 -5.24
N LYS A 96 3.66 7.00 -5.94
CA LYS A 96 4.91 7.68 -5.60
C LYS A 96 4.78 9.19 -5.69
N LYS A 97 4.08 9.68 -6.71
CA LYS A 97 3.82 11.12 -6.86
C LYS A 97 2.99 11.64 -5.69
N ALA A 98 1.93 10.91 -5.31
CA ALA A 98 1.10 11.29 -4.18
C ALA A 98 1.88 11.26 -2.87
N LEU A 99 2.78 10.29 -2.70
CA LEU A 99 3.65 10.22 -1.53
C LEU A 99 4.62 11.41 -1.49
N ARG A 100 5.22 11.78 -2.63
CA ARG A 100 6.08 12.97 -2.68
C ARG A 100 5.32 14.22 -2.27
N PHE A 101 4.08 14.35 -2.72
CA PHE A 101 3.22 15.46 -2.32
C PHE A 101 2.92 15.43 -0.82
N ALA A 102 2.46 14.27 -0.33
CA ALA A 102 2.02 14.14 1.07
C ALA A 102 3.17 14.34 2.06
N LEU A 103 4.38 13.89 1.69
CA LEU A 103 5.56 13.96 2.55
C LEU A 103 6.39 15.22 2.30
N ASP A 104 5.92 16.09 1.41
CA ASP A 104 6.62 17.32 1.03
C ASP A 104 8.04 17.05 0.51
N LEU A 105 8.17 16.05 -0.35
CA LEU A 105 9.42 15.69 -1.00
C LEU A 105 9.46 16.29 -2.42
N ASP A 106 10.65 16.62 -2.87
CA ASP A 106 10.84 17.18 -4.20
C ASP A 106 10.47 16.23 -5.33
#